data_9336166dbec491900cab24fb5f12b08e
#
_entry.id   9336166dbec491900cab24fb5f12b08e
#
_cell.length_a   1.000
_cell.length_b   1.000
_cell.length_c   1.000
_cell.angle_alpha   90.00
_cell.angle_beta   90.00
_cell.angle_gamma   90.00
#
_symmetry.space_group_name_H-M   'P 1'
#
loop_
_entity.id
_entity.type
_entity.pdbx_description
1 polymer ?
#
loop_
_entity_poly.entity_id
_entity_poly.type
_entity_poly.pdbx_seq_one_letter_code
_entity_poly.pdbx_strand_id
1 'polypeptide(L)'
;KDGIIVQDFRRCIGCKYCIVACPYGARSFNSKEQEEKEYHRHDSPPDRSVWGPWPFPSRTHGVVEKCTFCFHRIDQGMKEGKKIGKEVVPACVEDCPANARTFGDLDDTGSEVSHLLSSRGWVRLREELGTKCKVYYLLK
;
A
#
# COMPACT_ATOMS: atom_id res chain seq x y z
N LYS A 1 -7.70 -12.82 -2.41
CA LYS A 1 -8.14 -12.47 -3.77
C LYS A 1 -7.00 -11.84 -4.55
N ASP A 2 -6.47 -10.71 -4.10
CA ASP A 2 -5.41 -9.92 -4.74
C ASP A 2 -4.04 -10.03 -4.04
N GLY A 3 -3.92 -10.84 -3.00
CA GLY A 3 -2.68 -11.06 -2.25
C GLY A 3 -2.23 -9.86 -1.40
N ILE A 4 -3.00 -8.78 -1.34
CA ILE A 4 -2.71 -7.63 -0.49
C ILE A 4 -3.06 -7.94 0.95
N ILE A 5 -2.09 -7.79 1.85
CA ILE A 5 -2.31 -7.97 3.29
C ILE A 5 -2.76 -6.65 3.88
N VAL A 6 -3.99 -6.59 4.35
CA VAL A 6 -4.60 -5.42 4.99
C VAL A 6 -4.72 -5.65 6.49
N GLN A 7 -4.68 -4.59 7.27
CA GLN A 7 -4.91 -4.62 8.70
C GLN A 7 -6.29 -4.06 9.02
N ASP A 8 -7.09 -4.81 9.77
CA ASP A 8 -8.38 -4.34 10.30
C ASP A 8 -8.15 -3.58 11.61
N PHE A 9 -8.29 -2.26 11.56
CA PHE A 9 -8.09 -1.38 12.72
C PHE A 9 -9.13 -1.61 13.82
N ARG A 10 -10.31 -2.13 13.49
CA ARG A 10 -11.36 -2.42 14.49
C ARG A 10 -11.02 -3.64 15.35
N ARG A 11 -10.16 -4.52 14.83
CA ARG A 11 -9.68 -5.70 15.55
C ARG A 11 -8.32 -5.49 16.21
N CYS A 12 -7.64 -4.39 15.88
CA CYS A 12 -6.33 -4.10 16.42
C CYS A 12 -6.44 -3.61 17.87
N ILE A 13 -5.84 -4.33 18.80
CA ILE A 13 -5.79 -3.97 20.23
C ILE A 13 -4.51 -3.20 20.60
N GLY A 14 -3.68 -2.84 19.64
CA GLY A 14 -2.46 -2.07 19.87
C GLY A 14 -1.34 -2.81 20.62
N CYS A 15 -1.35 -4.13 20.71
CA CYS A 15 -0.36 -4.92 21.44
C CYS A 15 1.09 -4.84 20.90
N LYS A 16 1.28 -4.22 19.73
CA LYS A 16 2.59 -3.99 19.07
C LYS A 16 3.37 -5.26 18.69
N TYR A 17 2.88 -6.45 18.98
CA TYR A 17 3.57 -7.69 18.67
C TYR A 17 3.96 -7.80 17.19
N CYS A 18 3.08 -7.38 16.30
CA CYS A 18 3.33 -7.39 14.86
C CYS A 18 4.45 -6.43 14.42
N ILE A 19 4.77 -5.40 15.21
CA ILE A 19 5.92 -4.51 14.96
C ILE A 19 7.22 -5.25 15.26
N VAL A 20 7.26 -5.91 16.41
CA VAL A 20 8.44 -6.69 16.85
C VAL A 20 8.68 -7.88 15.91
N ALA A 21 7.60 -8.55 15.48
CA ALA A 21 7.68 -9.71 14.61
C ALA A 21 8.01 -9.36 13.14
N CYS A 22 7.85 -8.09 12.71
CA CYS A 22 8.06 -7.72 11.32
C CYS A 22 9.55 -7.53 10.99
N PRO A 23 10.17 -8.40 10.17
CA PRO A 23 11.60 -8.29 9.88
C PRO A 23 11.93 -7.10 8.95
N TYR A 24 10.91 -6.45 8.39
CA TYR A 24 11.05 -5.35 7.43
C TYR A 24 10.87 -3.96 8.06
N GLY A 25 10.51 -3.88 9.36
CA GLY A 25 10.17 -2.61 9.97
C GLY A 25 8.99 -1.88 9.31
N ALA A 26 8.10 -2.62 8.64
CA ALA A 26 7.05 -2.05 7.79
C ALA A 26 5.79 -1.65 8.59
N ARG A 27 5.85 -1.61 9.91
CA ARG A 27 4.71 -1.33 10.78
C ARG A 27 5.05 -0.22 11.75
N SER A 28 4.09 0.67 11.97
CA SER A 28 4.20 1.78 12.91
C SER A 28 3.02 1.80 13.86
N PHE A 29 3.24 2.26 15.07
CA PHE A 29 2.18 2.42 16.07
C PHE A 29 1.71 3.86 16.11
N ASN A 30 0.42 4.06 15.99
CA ASN A 30 -0.19 5.36 16.11
C ASN A 30 -0.46 5.67 17.59
N SER A 31 0.48 6.36 18.24
CA SER A 31 0.47 6.61 19.68
C SER A 31 -0.24 7.90 20.11
N LYS A 32 -0.59 8.76 19.18
CA LYS A 32 -1.21 10.04 19.48
C LYS A 32 -2.62 10.07 18.96
N GLU A 33 -3.53 10.52 19.80
CA GLU A 33 -4.80 11.05 19.34
C GLU A 33 -4.47 12.18 18.37
N GLN A 34 -4.86 12.02 17.13
CA GLN A 34 -4.76 13.13 16.20
C GLN A 34 -5.86 14.09 16.62
N GLU A 35 -5.48 15.16 17.33
CA GLU A 35 -6.30 16.36 17.31
C GLU A 35 -6.74 16.57 15.87
N GLU A 36 -8.00 16.87 15.64
CA GLU A 36 -8.48 17.38 14.35
C GLU A 36 -7.71 18.67 14.05
N LYS A 37 -6.44 18.52 13.70
CA LYS A 37 -5.74 19.57 13.02
C LYS A 37 -6.46 19.66 11.69
N GLU A 38 -7.35 20.62 11.62
CA GLU A 38 -7.75 21.20 10.36
C GLU A 38 -6.44 21.41 9.58
N TYR A 39 -6.16 20.45 8.69
CA TYR A 39 -5.16 20.67 7.67
C TYR A 39 -5.76 21.73 6.74
N HIS A 40 -5.68 22.98 7.19
CA HIS A 40 -5.85 24.12 6.33
C HIS A 40 -4.65 24.16 5.37
N ARG A 41 -4.59 23.19 4.48
CA ARG A 41 -3.93 23.43 3.22
C ARG A 41 -4.82 24.40 2.49
N HIS A 42 -4.32 25.61 2.28
CA HIS A 42 -4.99 26.67 1.54
C HIS A 42 -5.55 26.24 0.17
N ASP A 43 -5.14 25.09 -0.33
CA ASP A 43 -5.46 24.54 -1.64
C ASP A 43 -6.17 23.17 -1.59
N SER A 44 -6.58 22.72 -0.42
CA SER A 44 -7.39 21.49 -0.36
C SER A 44 -8.83 21.84 -0.73
N PRO A 45 -9.42 21.20 -1.73
CA PRO A 45 -10.82 21.41 -2.03
C PRO A 45 -11.64 21.10 -0.76
N PRO A 46 -12.66 21.91 -0.46
CA PRO A 46 -13.49 21.75 0.73
C PRO A 46 -14.29 20.44 0.73
N ASP A 47 -14.30 19.76 -0.39
CA ASP A 47 -15.00 18.49 -0.57
C ASP A 47 -14.02 17.31 -0.42
N ARG A 48 -14.07 16.65 0.74
CA ARG A 48 -13.35 15.40 1.00
C ARG A 48 -13.78 14.25 0.08
N SER A 49 -14.83 14.42 -0.71
CA SER A 49 -15.32 13.43 -1.68
C SER A 49 -14.32 13.18 -2.81
N VAL A 50 -13.41 14.12 -3.07
CA VAL A 50 -12.36 14.00 -4.10
C VAL A 50 -11.36 12.88 -3.76
N TRP A 51 -11.25 12.48 -2.49
CA TRP A 51 -10.36 11.40 -2.04
C TRP A 51 -11.02 10.02 -2.07
N GLY A 52 -12.22 9.91 -2.67
CA GLY A 52 -13.02 8.71 -2.75
C GLY A 52 -14.08 8.59 -1.66
N PRO A 53 -15.03 7.65 -1.77
CA PRO A 53 -16.21 7.52 -0.92
C PRO A 53 -15.90 7.08 0.52
N TRP A 54 -14.65 7.07 0.91
CA TRP A 54 -14.23 6.81 2.28
C TRP A 54 -14.00 8.14 2.97
N PRO A 55 -14.75 8.39 4.07
CA PRO A 55 -14.14 9.20 5.08
C PRO A 55 -12.89 8.43 5.51
N PHE A 56 -11.70 8.89 5.11
CA PHE A 56 -10.52 8.48 5.85
C PHE A 56 -10.78 8.93 7.27
N PRO A 57 -11.12 8.01 8.18
CA PRO A 57 -11.23 8.39 9.55
C PRO A 57 -9.87 8.96 9.92
N SER A 58 -9.87 10.01 10.70
CA SER A 58 -8.70 10.40 11.46
C SER A 58 -8.01 9.11 11.90
N ARG A 59 -6.71 9.00 11.65
CA ARG A 59 -5.97 7.76 11.95
C ARG A 59 -6.34 7.27 13.33
N THR A 60 -6.81 6.05 13.43
CA THR A 60 -7.29 5.49 14.70
C THR A 60 -6.13 5.47 15.69
N HIS A 61 -6.33 6.11 16.84
CA HIS A 61 -5.35 6.09 17.94
C HIS A 61 -5.24 4.69 18.55
N GLY A 62 -4.06 4.33 19.01
CA GLY A 62 -3.83 3.08 19.71
C GLY A 62 -3.73 1.83 18.82
N VAL A 63 -3.66 2.00 17.51
CA VAL A 63 -3.54 0.87 16.56
C VAL A 63 -2.19 0.86 15.85
N VAL A 64 -1.86 -0.28 15.28
CA VAL A 64 -0.69 -0.44 14.42
C VAL A 64 -1.10 -0.25 12.97
N GLU A 65 -0.33 0.50 12.23
CA GLU A 65 -0.54 0.81 10.81
C GLU A 65 0.57 0.24 9.93
N LYS A 66 0.27 0.04 8.67
CA LYS A 66 1.23 -0.27 7.60
C LYS A 66 0.71 0.22 6.25
N CYS A 67 1.57 0.26 5.26
CA CYS A 67 1.16 0.51 3.89
C CYS A 67 0.04 -0.45 3.46
N THR A 68 -1.02 0.09 2.89
CA THR A 68 -2.20 -0.66 2.42
C THR A 68 -2.15 -0.96 0.92
N PHE A 69 -1.09 -0.55 0.22
CA PHE A 69 -0.99 -0.58 -1.24
C PHE A 69 -2.16 0.14 -1.95
N CYS A 70 -2.73 1.14 -1.28
CA CYS A 70 -3.91 1.86 -1.79
C CYS A 70 -5.05 0.92 -2.22
N PHE A 71 -5.33 -0.13 -1.42
CA PHE A 71 -6.31 -1.16 -1.77
C PHE A 71 -7.67 -0.58 -2.19
N HIS A 72 -8.07 0.56 -1.60
CA HIS A 72 -9.30 1.27 -1.96
C HIS A 72 -9.30 1.72 -3.43
N ARG A 73 -8.15 2.18 -3.96
CA ARG A 73 -8.01 2.53 -5.39
C ARG A 73 -8.09 1.28 -6.26
N ILE A 74 -7.45 0.21 -5.81
CA ILE A 74 -7.43 -1.08 -6.51
C ILE A 74 -8.86 -1.66 -6.58
N ASP A 75 -9.57 -1.69 -5.44
CA ASP A 75 -10.96 -2.17 -5.39
C ASP A 75 -11.90 -1.33 -6.27
N GLN A 76 -11.72 -0.02 -6.26
CA GLN A 76 -12.52 0.86 -7.11
C GLN A 76 -12.22 0.60 -8.60
N GLY A 77 -10.95 0.50 -8.96
CA GLY A 77 -10.55 0.19 -10.33
C GLY A 77 -11.09 -1.16 -10.82
N MET A 78 -11.07 -2.17 -9.95
CA MET A 78 -11.65 -3.49 -10.27
C MET A 78 -13.16 -3.42 -10.49
N LYS A 79 -13.89 -2.64 -9.70
CA LYS A 79 -15.34 -2.41 -9.89
C LYS A 79 -15.65 -1.69 -11.19
N GLU A 80 -14.76 -0.81 -11.62
CA GLU A 80 -14.86 -0.05 -12.87
C GLU A 80 -14.35 -0.85 -14.09
N GLY A 81 -13.89 -2.07 -13.90
CA GLY A 81 -13.34 -2.92 -14.97
C GLY A 81 -11.98 -2.46 -15.49
N LYS A 82 -11.29 -1.59 -14.76
CA LYS A 82 -9.97 -1.09 -15.15
C LYS A 82 -8.87 -2.13 -14.92
N LYS A 83 -7.86 -2.08 -15.76
CA LYS A 83 -6.70 -2.98 -15.68
C LYS A 83 -5.76 -2.54 -14.55
N ILE A 84 -5.59 -3.43 -13.55
CA ILE A 84 -4.69 -3.21 -12.42
C ILE A 84 -3.24 -3.26 -12.89
N GLY A 85 -2.43 -2.33 -12.39
CA GLY A 85 -1.02 -2.20 -12.76
C GLY A 85 -0.77 -1.38 -14.02
N LYS A 86 -1.82 -1.02 -14.77
CA LYS A 86 -1.71 -0.17 -15.96
C LYS A 86 -2.58 1.09 -15.84
N GLU A 87 -3.87 0.92 -15.57
CA GLU A 87 -4.82 2.03 -15.45
C GLU A 87 -5.06 2.43 -14.00
N VAL A 88 -4.82 1.50 -13.07
CA VAL A 88 -4.94 1.72 -11.64
C VAL A 88 -3.70 1.19 -10.93
N VAL A 89 -3.02 2.10 -10.25
CA VAL A 89 -1.82 1.83 -9.46
C VAL A 89 -1.89 2.54 -8.10
N PRO A 90 -1.11 2.11 -7.10
CA PRO A 90 -0.94 2.89 -5.86
C PRO A 90 -0.44 4.30 -6.14
N ALA A 91 -0.87 5.28 -5.33
CA ALA A 91 -0.48 6.68 -5.49
C ALA A 91 1.05 6.88 -5.54
N CYS A 92 1.79 6.15 -4.70
CA CYS A 92 3.25 6.26 -4.69
C CYS A 92 3.94 5.70 -5.96
N VAL A 93 3.23 4.91 -6.76
CA VAL A 93 3.70 4.47 -8.08
C VAL A 93 3.42 5.55 -9.11
N GLU A 94 2.18 6.07 -9.11
CA GLU A 94 1.72 7.13 -10.01
C GLU A 94 2.56 8.40 -9.88
N ASP A 95 2.81 8.83 -8.64
CA ASP A 95 3.54 10.07 -8.35
C ASP A 95 5.07 9.92 -8.34
N CYS A 96 5.61 8.76 -8.76
CA CYS A 96 7.05 8.54 -8.73
C CYS A 96 7.76 9.24 -9.89
N PRO A 97 8.49 10.35 -9.69
CA PRO A 97 9.10 11.11 -10.78
C PRO A 97 10.23 10.34 -11.49
N ALA A 98 10.83 9.37 -10.80
CA ALA A 98 11.89 8.52 -11.36
C ALA A 98 11.35 7.27 -12.06
N ASN A 99 10.03 7.03 -12.07
CA ASN A 99 9.41 5.78 -12.55
C ASN A 99 10.08 4.51 -11.97
N ALA A 100 10.59 4.60 -10.74
CA ALA A 100 11.35 3.54 -10.11
C ALA A 100 10.47 2.45 -9.47
N ARG A 101 9.16 2.57 -9.57
CA ARG A 101 8.20 1.66 -8.94
C ARG A 101 7.23 1.15 -9.96
N THR A 102 7.10 -0.15 -10.04
CA THR A 102 6.09 -0.83 -10.87
C THR A 102 5.17 -1.63 -9.95
N PHE A 103 3.89 -1.61 -10.23
CA PHE A 103 2.87 -2.36 -9.50
C PHE A 103 2.03 -3.17 -10.49
N GLY A 104 1.64 -4.39 -10.12
CA GLY A 104 0.79 -5.21 -10.98
C GLY A 104 0.48 -6.56 -10.35
N ASP A 105 -0.25 -7.36 -11.10
CA ASP A 105 -0.59 -8.72 -10.75
C ASP A 105 0.52 -9.67 -11.24
N LEU A 106 1.05 -10.48 -10.33
CA LEU A 106 2.08 -11.48 -10.65
C LEU A 106 1.50 -12.71 -11.36
N ASP A 107 0.21 -12.97 -11.20
CA ASP A 107 -0.48 -14.09 -11.84
C ASP A 107 -0.91 -13.74 -13.29
N ASP A 108 -0.91 -12.45 -13.65
CA ASP A 108 -1.08 -12.00 -15.05
C ASP A 108 0.28 -12.02 -15.76
N THR A 109 0.51 -13.03 -16.57
CA THR A 109 1.75 -13.18 -17.37
C THR A 109 1.98 -12.04 -18.36
N GLY A 110 0.93 -11.31 -18.74
CA GLY A 110 1.00 -10.13 -19.61
C GLY A 110 1.23 -8.82 -18.83
N SER A 111 1.35 -8.87 -17.51
CA SER A 111 1.63 -7.69 -16.70
C SER A 111 3.08 -7.23 -16.83
N GLU A 112 3.31 -5.92 -16.67
CA GLU A 112 4.65 -5.35 -16.67
C GLU A 112 5.55 -5.94 -15.57
N VAL A 113 4.99 -6.19 -14.38
CA VAL A 113 5.75 -6.82 -13.28
C VAL A 113 6.21 -8.22 -13.63
N SER A 114 5.37 -9.04 -14.25
CA SER A 114 5.73 -10.40 -14.68
C SER A 114 6.82 -10.37 -15.75
N HIS A 115 6.73 -9.45 -16.69
CA HIS A 115 7.76 -9.25 -17.72
C HIS A 115 9.10 -8.79 -17.11
N LEU A 116 9.07 -7.83 -16.17
CA LEU A 116 10.29 -7.35 -15.51
C LEU A 116 10.97 -8.46 -14.70
N LEU A 117 10.19 -9.27 -13.97
CA LEU A 117 10.73 -10.36 -13.16
C LEU A 117 11.28 -11.53 -14.00
N SER A 118 10.76 -11.72 -15.21
CA SER A 118 11.28 -12.74 -16.14
C SER A 118 12.51 -12.30 -16.92
N SER A 119 12.66 -10.97 -17.16
CA SER A 119 13.70 -10.41 -18.00
C SER A 119 14.91 -9.86 -17.23
N ARG A 120 14.78 -9.60 -15.93
CA ARG A 120 15.84 -9.03 -15.10
C ARG A 120 16.11 -9.87 -13.86
N GLY A 121 17.35 -9.81 -13.36
CA GLY A 121 17.68 -10.30 -12.03
C GLY A 121 16.97 -9.47 -10.95
N TRP A 122 16.54 -10.14 -9.92
CA TRP A 122 15.87 -9.50 -8.79
C TRP A 122 16.23 -10.17 -7.46
N VAL A 123 16.00 -9.45 -6.38
CA VAL A 123 16.15 -9.95 -5.00
C VAL A 123 14.94 -9.57 -4.17
N ARG A 124 14.66 -10.37 -3.16
CA ARG A 124 13.71 -10.05 -2.08
C ARG A 124 14.47 -9.85 -0.77
N LEU A 125 14.05 -8.88 0.02
CA LEU A 125 14.63 -8.69 1.34
C LEU A 125 14.23 -9.84 2.27
N ARG A 126 15.18 -10.34 3.04
CA ARG A 126 14.98 -11.38 4.06
C ARG A 126 14.31 -12.64 3.50
N GLU A 127 14.73 -13.07 2.34
CA GLU A 127 14.16 -14.26 1.69
C GLU A 127 14.36 -15.52 2.53
N GLU A 128 15.45 -15.58 3.28
CA GLU A 128 15.80 -16.66 4.21
C GLU A 128 14.75 -16.91 5.29
N LEU A 129 13.91 -15.91 5.61
CA LEU A 129 12.85 -16.03 6.61
C LEU A 129 11.56 -16.67 6.08
N GLY A 130 11.49 -17.00 4.79
CA GLY A 130 10.37 -17.67 4.18
C GLY A 130 9.05 -16.89 4.19
N THR A 131 9.09 -15.57 4.41
CA THR A 131 7.89 -14.71 4.51
C THR A 131 7.18 -14.50 3.18
N LYS A 132 7.80 -14.89 2.07
CA LYS A 132 7.27 -14.76 0.69
C LYS A 132 6.77 -13.35 0.37
N CYS A 133 7.57 -12.32 0.76
CA CYS A 133 7.20 -10.93 0.52
C CYS A 133 6.98 -10.68 -0.98
N LYS A 134 6.07 -9.73 -1.29
CA LYS A 134 5.65 -9.37 -2.65
C LYS A 134 6.36 -8.11 -3.19
N VAL A 135 7.46 -7.71 -2.54
CA VAL A 135 8.29 -6.59 -2.99
C VAL A 135 9.59 -7.16 -3.53
N TYR A 136 9.90 -6.83 -4.77
CA TYR A 136 11.07 -7.26 -5.50
C TYR A 136 11.94 -6.06 -5.83
N TYR A 137 13.23 -6.20 -5.72
CA TYR A 137 14.22 -5.20 -6.08
C TYR A 137 14.94 -5.67 -7.32
N LEU A 138 14.78 -4.95 -8.43
CA LEU A 138 15.42 -5.28 -9.68
C LEU A 138 16.91 -4.89 -9.62
N LEU A 139 17.75 -5.78 -10.10
CA LEU A 139 19.17 -5.51 -10.25
C LEU A 139 19.42 -4.69 -11.54
N LYS A 140 20.44 -3.83 -11.50
CA LYS A 140 20.86 -3.05 -12.66
C LYS A 140 21.54 -3.92 -13.69
#